data_6e5490cec51913b5615377ac3053376c
#
_entry.id   6e5490cec51913b5615377ac3053376c
#
_cell.length_a   1.000
_cell.length_b   1.000
_cell.length_c   1.000
_cell.angle_alpha   90.00
_cell.angle_beta   90.00
_cell.angle_gamma   90.00
#
_symmetry.space_group_name_H-M   'P 1'
#
loop_
_entity.id
_entity.type
_entity.pdbx_description
1 polymer ?
#
loop_
_entity_poly.entity_id
_entity_poly.type
_entity_poly.pdbx_seq_one_letter_code
_entity_poly.pdbx_strand_id
1 'polypeptide(L)'
;MLRKAIILFLCLASPAAMAAELTCKKSPALTGQCSTVKGSLGLTPGIGVTLIPEDGSRIVIKAPPDSNADIAPPVMQNWLYWQSKTGSMKTRITGTFEICPLPPAINSAGIKDFGCINKGTRISQDKSPGS
;
A
#
# COMPACT_ATOMS: atom_id res chain seq x y z
N MET A 1 45.84 34.72 -2.45
CA MET A 1 45.27 34.26 -2.50
C MET A 1 44.20 33.69 -2.28
N LEU A 2 43.95 33.44 -2.31
CA LEU A 2 43.05 32.96 -2.13
C LEU A 2 42.22 32.14 -2.20
N ARG A 3 41.72 31.85 -2.02
CA ARG A 3 41.14 31.19 -2.08
C ARG A 3 40.32 30.54 -1.77
N LYS A 4 39.92 30.19 -1.55
CA LYS A 4 39.34 29.61 -1.24
C LYS A 4 38.26 29.25 -1.03
N ALA A 5 37.97 28.95 -0.73
CA ALA A 5 37.01 28.71 -0.35
C ALA A 5 35.98 28.13 -0.85
N ILE A 6 35.46 27.98 -0.66
CA ILE A 6 34.62 27.60 -1.18
C ILE A 6 33.99 26.56 -1.13
N ILE A 7 33.57 26.24 -0.92
CA ILE A 7 33.18 25.29 -0.83
C ILE A 7 32.15 24.83 -0.32
N LEU A 8 31.87 24.63 -0.01
CA LEU A 8 31.09 24.29 0.62
C LEU A 8 29.91 24.06 0.40
N PHE A 9 29.33 23.94 0.54
CA PHE A 9 28.27 23.93 0.35
C PHE A 9 27.61 22.90 -0.12
N LEU A 10 27.66 22.39 -0.40
CA LEU A 10 27.31 21.42 -0.93
C LEU A 10 26.54 20.57 -0.15
N CYS A 11 26.76 20.29 0.81
CA CYS A 11 26.15 19.38 1.70
C CYS A 11 24.72 19.64 1.97
N LEU A 12 24.28 20.66 1.46
CA LEU A 12 23.02 21.04 1.77
C LEU A 12 21.96 20.19 1.27
N ALA A 13 22.14 19.60 0.17
CA ALA A 13 21.12 18.83 -0.44
C ALA A 13 20.85 17.54 0.28
N SER A 14 21.80 17.06 1.01
CA SER A 14 21.64 15.78 1.64
C SER A 14 20.48 15.66 2.57
N PRO A 15 20.19 16.60 3.41
CA PRO A 15 19.13 16.43 4.37
C PRO A 15 17.78 16.17 3.74
N ALA A 16 17.55 16.76 2.62
CA ALA A 16 16.31 16.57 1.95
C ALA A 16 16.13 15.14 1.51
N ALA A 17 17.19 14.53 1.06
CA ALA A 17 17.14 13.16 0.64
C ALA A 17 16.89 12.23 1.81
N MET A 18 17.30 12.63 2.99
CA MET A 18 17.14 11.80 4.14
C MET A 18 15.72 11.75 4.64
N ALA A 19 14.88 12.64 4.21
CA ALA A 19 13.52 12.69 4.66
C ALA A 19 12.64 11.66 3.96
N ALA A 20 13.21 10.69 3.31
CA ALA A 20 12.45 9.67 2.61
C ALA A 20 11.54 8.94 3.58
N GLU A 21 10.29 8.77 3.20
CA GLU A 21 9.31 8.09 4.01
C GLU A 21 9.57 6.59 4.04
N LEU A 22 9.19 5.97 5.15
CA LEU A 22 9.19 4.52 5.21
C LEU A 22 8.09 4.00 4.30
N THR A 23 8.48 3.17 3.37
CA THR A 23 7.50 2.49 2.52
C THR A 23 7.04 1.23 3.23
N CYS A 24 5.93 0.68 2.75
CA CYS A 24 5.43 -0.58 3.26
C CYS A 24 6.53 -1.65 3.29
N LYS A 25 7.25 -1.80 2.19
CA LYS A 25 8.26 -2.84 2.04
C LYS A 25 9.45 -2.69 2.99
N LYS A 26 9.73 -1.47 3.41
CA LYS A 26 10.88 -1.19 4.28
C LYS A 26 10.54 -1.17 5.75
N SER A 27 9.31 -1.45 6.12
CA SER A 27 8.92 -1.45 7.52
C SER A 27 9.60 -2.57 8.29
N PRO A 28 10.16 -2.27 9.47
CA PRO A 28 10.71 -3.32 10.34
C PRO A 28 9.63 -4.18 10.97
N ALA A 29 8.36 -3.80 10.86
CA ALA A 29 7.26 -4.55 11.44
C ALA A 29 6.81 -5.74 10.60
N LEU A 30 7.35 -5.92 9.40
CA LEU A 30 6.95 -7.03 8.55
C LEU A 30 7.25 -8.36 9.18
N THR A 31 6.33 -9.31 9.04
CA THR A 31 6.49 -10.66 9.59
C THR A 31 7.06 -11.65 8.59
N GLY A 32 7.33 -11.20 7.38
CA GLY A 32 7.90 -12.05 6.34
C GLY A 32 8.19 -11.28 5.09
N GLN A 33 8.51 -11.99 4.04
CA GLN A 33 8.82 -11.36 2.76
C GLN A 33 7.55 -10.94 2.04
N CYS A 34 7.64 -9.85 1.29
CA CYS A 34 6.55 -9.42 0.43
C CYS A 34 6.34 -10.43 -0.69
N SER A 35 5.12 -10.61 -1.09
CA SER A 35 4.78 -11.54 -2.17
C SER A 35 3.81 -10.87 -3.13
N THR A 36 3.72 -11.42 -4.33
CA THR A 36 2.86 -10.88 -5.37
C THR A 36 1.56 -11.68 -5.41
N VAL A 37 0.43 -10.97 -5.38
CA VAL A 37 -0.89 -11.56 -5.31
C VAL A 37 -1.79 -10.92 -6.36
N LYS A 38 -2.50 -11.74 -7.14
CA LYS A 38 -3.54 -11.26 -8.04
C LYS A 38 -4.85 -11.28 -7.27
N GLY A 39 -5.56 -10.18 -7.31
CA GLY A 39 -6.80 -10.12 -6.55
C GLY A 39 -7.57 -8.82 -6.73
N SER A 40 -8.57 -8.65 -5.89
CA SER A 40 -9.48 -7.52 -5.90
C SER A 40 -9.30 -6.70 -4.63
N LEU A 41 -9.03 -5.42 -4.80
CA LEU A 41 -8.81 -4.50 -3.69
C LEU A 41 -10.01 -3.57 -3.55
N GLY A 42 -10.52 -3.41 -2.36
CA GLY A 42 -11.62 -2.50 -2.12
C GLY A 42 -12.10 -2.55 -0.68
N LEU A 43 -13.27 -1.95 -0.44
CA LEU A 43 -13.86 -1.91 0.88
C LEU A 43 -14.74 -3.14 1.09
N THR A 44 -14.62 -3.78 2.24
CA THR A 44 -15.52 -4.83 2.66
C THR A 44 -16.31 -4.32 3.87
N PRO A 45 -17.64 -4.32 3.80
CA PRO A 45 -18.44 -3.81 4.91
C PRO A 45 -18.12 -4.51 6.23
N GLY A 46 -17.96 -3.71 7.28
CA GLY A 46 -17.65 -4.23 8.60
C GLY A 46 -16.19 -4.59 8.84
N ILE A 47 -15.36 -4.54 7.82
CA ILE A 47 -13.95 -4.91 7.93
C ILE A 47 -13.02 -3.75 7.54
N GLY A 48 -13.32 -3.08 6.44
CA GLY A 48 -12.47 -2.02 5.91
C GLY A 48 -11.84 -2.41 4.59
N VAL A 49 -10.65 -1.92 4.34
CA VAL A 49 -9.96 -2.21 3.08
C VAL A 49 -9.45 -3.65 3.10
N THR A 50 -9.81 -4.39 2.07
CA THR A 50 -9.37 -5.79 1.93
C THR A 50 -8.87 -6.05 0.52
N LEU A 51 -7.90 -6.95 0.43
CA LEU A 51 -7.52 -7.58 -0.82
C LEU A 51 -8.05 -9.00 -0.80
N ILE A 52 -8.77 -9.36 -1.84
CA ILE A 52 -9.33 -10.70 -1.99
C ILE A 52 -8.58 -11.39 -3.12
N PRO A 53 -7.63 -12.27 -2.78
CA PRO A 53 -6.92 -13.04 -3.80
C PRO A 53 -7.87 -13.94 -4.59
N GLU A 54 -7.37 -14.49 -5.71
CA GLU A 54 -8.18 -15.36 -6.56
C GLU A 54 -8.68 -16.62 -5.84
N ASP A 55 -7.99 -17.06 -4.79
CA ASP A 55 -8.41 -18.21 -4.01
C ASP A 55 -9.57 -17.91 -3.05
N GLY A 56 -10.01 -16.67 -3.00
CA GLY A 56 -11.14 -16.27 -2.17
C GLY A 56 -10.80 -15.94 -0.73
N SER A 57 -9.55 -16.04 -0.33
CA SER A 57 -9.14 -15.63 1.01
C SER A 57 -9.25 -14.11 1.15
N ARG A 58 -9.00 -13.61 2.34
CA ARG A 58 -9.06 -12.17 2.60
C ARG A 58 -7.83 -11.71 3.34
N ILE A 59 -7.27 -10.60 2.87
CA ILE A 59 -6.15 -9.94 3.53
C ILE A 59 -6.62 -8.55 3.91
N VAL A 60 -6.59 -8.22 5.19
CA VAL A 60 -6.94 -6.88 5.64
C VAL A 60 -5.75 -5.97 5.41
N ILE A 61 -5.98 -4.87 4.72
CA ILE A 61 -4.93 -3.92 4.39
C ILE A 61 -4.84 -2.89 5.49
N LYS A 62 -3.65 -2.74 6.03
CA LYS A 62 -3.40 -1.76 7.08
C LYS A 62 -1.99 -1.22 6.97
N ALA A 63 -1.73 -0.12 7.66
CA ALA A 63 -0.40 0.47 7.70
C ALA A 63 0.45 -0.24 8.75
N PRO A 64 1.77 -0.29 8.54
CA PRO A 64 2.68 -0.69 9.61
C PRO A 64 2.56 0.26 10.81
N PRO A 65 2.85 -0.20 12.02
CA PRO A 65 2.69 0.64 13.21
C PRO A 65 3.50 1.93 13.18
N ASP A 66 4.60 1.95 12.45
CA ASP A 66 5.53 3.08 12.40
C ASP A 66 5.36 3.95 11.17
N SER A 67 4.27 3.78 10.43
CA SER A 67 4.13 4.45 9.12
C SER A 67 2.64 4.54 8.77
N ASN A 68 2.32 5.40 7.82
CA ASN A 68 0.97 5.47 7.25
C ASN A 68 0.90 4.78 5.89
N ALA A 69 1.87 3.93 5.59
CA ALA A 69 2.01 3.32 4.28
C ALA A 69 1.16 2.05 4.12
N ASP A 70 -0.15 2.19 4.26
CA ASP A 70 -1.07 1.06 4.05
C ASP A 70 -1.13 0.68 2.55
N ILE A 71 -1.26 1.66 1.68
CA ILE A 71 -1.32 1.46 0.23
C ILE A 71 -0.40 2.46 -0.42
N ALA A 72 0.50 1.97 -1.28
CA ALA A 72 1.41 2.84 -2.00
C ALA A 72 0.64 3.89 -2.81
N PRO A 73 1.10 5.15 -2.83
CA PRO A 73 0.36 6.23 -3.49
C PRO A 73 -0.07 5.95 -4.92
N PRO A 74 0.75 5.35 -5.80
CA PRO A 74 0.28 5.07 -7.16
C PRO A 74 -0.92 4.13 -7.20
N VAL A 75 -0.99 3.16 -6.29
CA VAL A 75 -2.13 2.24 -6.22
C VAL A 75 -3.35 2.97 -5.70
N MET A 76 -3.18 3.77 -4.66
CA MET A 76 -4.28 4.56 -4.10
C MET A 76 -4.85 5.52 -5.14
N GLN A 77 -3.98 6.19 -5.90
CA GLN A 77 -4.43 7.12 -6.93
C GLN A 77 -5.25 6.40 -8.00
N ASN A 78 -4.84 5.19 -8.36
CA ASN A 78 -5.56 4.39 -9.35
C ASN A 78 -6.94 4.00 -8.80
N TRP A 79 -7.01 3.61 -7.55
CA TRP A 79 -8.28 3.25 -6.92
C TRP A 79 -9.22 4.46 -6.86
N LEU A 80 -8.69 5.62 -6.47
CA LEU A 80 -9.48 6.85 -6.43
C LEU A 80 -9.99 7.24 -7.82
N TYR A 81 -9.19 7.02 -8.86
CA TYR A 81 -9.61 7.26 -10.23
C TYR A 81 -10.86 6.43 -10.56
N TRP A 82 -10.85 5.15 -10.24
CA TRP A 82 -11.99 4.29 -10.54
C TRP A 82 -13.20 4.61 -9.69
N GLN A 83 -13.01 4.99 -8.43
CA GLN A 83 -14.11 5.45 -7.59
C GLN A 83 -14.76 6.69 -8.19
N SER A 84 -13.96 7.62 -8.66
CA SER A 84 -14.46 8.84 -9.29
C SER A 84 -15.19 8.54 -10.59
N LYS A 85 -14.63 7.63 -11.40
CA LYS A 85 -15.20 7.29 -12.69
C LYS A 85 -16.56 6.59 -12.55
N THR A 86 -16.73 5.77 -11.55
CA THR A 86 -17.98 5.04 -11.33
C THR A 86 -18.95 5.78 -10.44
N GLY A 87 -18.47 6.81 -9.71
CA GLY A 87 -19.29 7.52 -8.76
C GLY A 87 -19.59 6.76 -7.49
N SER A 88 -18.81 5.71 -7.18
CA SER A 88 -19.06 4.88 -6.01
C SER A 88 -17.78 4.54 -5.28
N MET A 89 -17.79 4.73 -3.97
CA MET A 89 -16.69 4.31 -3.10
C MET A 89 -16.64 2.80 -2.93
N LYS A 90 -17.69 2.10 -3.33
CA LYS A 90 -17.74 0.64 -3.26
C LYS A 90 -17.01 -0.03 -4.41
N THR A 91 -16.56 0.76 -5.37
CA THR A 91 -15.83 0.22 -6.52
C THR A 91 -14.56 -0.46 -6.06
N ARG A 92 -14.35 -1.68 -6.52
CA ARG A 92 -13.12 -2.43 -6.30
C ARG A 92 -12.27 -2.38 -7.54
N ILE A 93 -10.99 -2.59 -7.37
CA ILE A 93 -10.06 -2.69 -8.49
C ILE A 93 -9.38 -4.05 -8.46
N THR A 94 -9.12 -4.61 -9.64
CA THR A 94 -8.35 -5.84 -9.76
C THR A 94 -6.96 -5.50 -10.25
N GLY A 95 -6.00 -6.32 -9.89
CA GLY A 95 -4.64 -6.13 -10.34
C GLY A 95 -3.72 -7.16 -9.73
N THR A 96 -2.44 -6.96 -9.94
CA THR A 96 -1.38 -7.74 -9.33
C THR A 96 -0.69 -6.85 -8.31
N PHE A 97 -0.74 -7.24 -7.04
CA PHE A 97 -0.27 -6.39 -5.95
C PHE A 97 0.88 -7.05 -5.20
N GLU A 98 1.87 -6.25 -4.85
CA GLU A 98 2.92 -6.70 -3.93
C GLU A 98 2.44 -6.42 -2.51
N ILE A 99 2.24 -7.48 -1.75
CA ILE A 99 1.73 -7.43 -0.39
C ILE A 99 2.84 -7.78 0.57
N CYS A 100 2.99 -6.96 1.61
CA CYS A 100 3.99 -7.19 2.63
C CYS A 100 3.27 -7.53 3.93
N PRO A 101 3.54 -8.73 4.50
CA PRO A 101 2.74 -9.21 5.64
C PRO A 101 3.03 -8.46 6.92
N LEU A 102 1.98 -8.24 7.69
CA LEU A 102 2.05 -7.55 8.98
C LEU A 102 1.52 -8.46 10.09
N PRO A 103 1.87 -8.17 11.34
CA PRO A 103 1.35 -8.96 12.45
C PRO A 103 -0.17 -8.91 12.50
N PRO A 104 -0.82 -9.99 12.94
CA PRO A 104 -2.26 -10.01 13.08
C PRO A 104 -2.73 -8.92 14.04
N ALA A 105 -3.89 -8.37 13.77
CA ALA A 105 -4.54 -7.41 14.65
C ALA A 105 -5.88 -7.99 15.09
N ILE A 106 -6.42 -7.43 16.15
CA ILE A 106 -7.73 -7.86 16.65
C ILE A 106 -8.78 -7.42 15.65
N ASN A 107 -9.64 -8.35 15.23
CA ASN A 107 -10.78 -8.00 14.40
C ASN A 107 -11.91 -8.99 14.68
N SER A 108 -13.15 -8.51 14.53
CA SER A 108 -14.33 -9.31 14.84
C SER A 108 -14.67 -10.32 13.76
N ALA A 109 -14.04 -10.24 12.61
CA ALA A 109 -14.32 -11.13 11.49
C ALA A 109 -13.46 -12.39 11.49
N GLY A 110 -12.52 -12.50 12.41
CA GLY A 110 -11.65 -13.66 12.51
C GLY A 110 -10.61 -13.78 11.40
N ILE A 111 -10.36 -12.71 10.68
CA ILE A 111 -9.36 -12.71 9.61
C ILE A 111 -7.97 -12.68 10.23
N LYS A 112 -7.10 -13.55 9.73
CA LYS A 112 -5.76 -13.70 10.28
C LYS A 112 -4.67 -13.05 9.44
N ASP A 113 -4.95 -12.75 8.19
CA ASP A 113 -3.95 -12.21 7.28
C ASP A 113 -4.07 -10.70 7.17
N PHE A 114 -2.98 -10.03 7.48
CA PHE A 114 -2.88 -8.58 7.42
C PHE A 114 -1.66 -8.20 6.62
N GLY A 115 -1.73 -7.08 5.92
CA GLY A 115 -0.60 -6.62 5.16
C GLY A 115 -0.77 -5.21 4.65
N CYS A 116 0.30 -4.67 4.08
CA CYS A 116 0.27 -3.40 3.39
C CYS A 116 0.62 -3.63 1.92
N ILE A 117 0.17 -2.72 1.07
CA ILE A 117 0.39 -2.82 -0.37
C ILE A 117 1.55 -1.92 -0.77
N ASN A 118 2.62 -2.51 -1.28
CA ASN A 118 3.80 -1.78 -1.69
C ASN A 118 3.77 -1.37 -3.15
N LYS A 119 3.09 -2.13 -3.99
CA LYS A 119 3.08 -1.88 -5.43
C LYS A 119 1.88 -2.58 -6.07
N GLY A 120 1.41 -2.06 -7.18
CA GLY A 120 0.36 -2.71 -7.96
C GLY A 120 0.57 -2.47 -9.44
N THR A 121 0.22 -3.47 -10.25
CA THR A 121 0.31 -3.39 -11.71
C THR A 121 -0.94 -3.99 -12.33
N ARG A 122 -1.18 -3.64 -13.58
CA ARG A 122 -2.32 -4.14 -14.36
C ARG A 122 -3.65 -3.88 -13.66
N ILE A 123 -3.77 -2.68 -13.12
CA ILE A 123 -4.93 -2.32 -12.31
C ILE A 123 -6.08 -1.88 -13.21
N SER A 124 -7.25 -2.43 -12.99
CA SER A 124 -8.47 -2.04 -13.68
C SER A 124 -9.66 -2.17 -12.76
N GLN A 125 -10.81 -1.67 -13.19
CA GLN A 125 -12.02 -1.80 -12.40
C GLN A 125 -12.41 -3.27 -12.27
N ASP A 126 -12.76 -3.69 -11.06
CA ASP A 126 -13.33 -5.01 -10.85
C ASP A 126 -14.81 -4.94 -11.17
N LYS A 127 -15.21 -5.64 -12.21
CA LYS A 127 -16.59 -5.68 -12.67
C LYS A 127 -17.29 -6.95 -12.24
N SER A 128 -16.69 -7.72 -11.36
CA SER A 128 -17.29 -8.97 -10.90
C SER A 128 -18.54 -8.68 -10.07
N PRO A 129 -19.64 -9.41 -10.32
CA PRO A 129 -20.83 -9.25 -9.50
C PRO A 129 -20.56 -9.68 -8.06
N GLY A 130 -21.13 -8.96 -7.11
CA GLY A 130 -20.99 -9.33 -5.70
C GLY A 130 -19.70 -8.96 -5.05
N SER A 131 -18.87 -8.17 -5.71
CA SER A 131 -17.62 -7.71 -5.11
C SER A 131 -17.83 -6.51 -4.21
#